data_c7bd2bb0b65c53bc21c484ad7af0a1f5
#
_entry.id   c7bd2bb0b65c53bc21c484ad7af0a1f5
#
_cell.length_a   1.000
_cell.length_b   1.000
_cell.length_c   1.000
_cell.angle_alpha   90.00
_cell.angle_beta   90.00
_cell.angle_gamma   90.00
#
_symmetry.space_group_name_H-M   'P 1'
#
loop_
_entity.id
_entity.type
_entity.pdbx_description
1 polymer ?
#
loop_
_entity_poly.entity_id
_entity_poly.type
_entity_poly.pdbx_seq_one_letter_code
_entity_poly.pdbx_strand_id
1 'polypeptide(L)'
;MKNIIKLISILFIGIFIIACSDNGEDKNQGDSQTILNDTSLSDIIKKDKVVIGIFGDKPPFGYLDSNGENQGFDVYIAKRVAKELLGDENKLELVLVEAQNRVEFLRSNKVDIIFANFTKTKEREEVVDFALPYMKVALGLVSKNGEISSIDDLTKKASTLIVNKGTTADFYFSTNYPNIKLLKFDQNTEAFLALKDNRGDGLAHDNLLLFAWANENPPFKVGITHIGNDDVIAPAVKKGNTELLNKLNEILIKLGKENFMHKAYDMTLKDVYGKDIKADSVVIENKE
;
A
#
# COMPACT_ATOMS: atom_id res chain seq x y z
N MET A 1 -46.87 -20.69 41.08
CA MET A 1 -46.31 -21.66 42.02
C MET A 1 -44.80 -21.56 41.91
N LYS A 2 -44.17 -20.72 42.74
CA LYS A 2 -43.46 -21.07 44.00
C LYS A 2 -42.50 -22.27 43.79
N ASN A 3 -41.19 -22.05 43.79
CA ASN A 3 -40.23 -22.11 44.89
C ASN A 3 -38.82 -21.94 44.36
N ILE A 4 -37.99 -20.98 44.73
CA ILE A 4 -37.24 -20.82 46.02
C ILE A 4 -35.91 -21.63 46.03
N ILE A 5 -34.82 -20.87 45.94
CA ILE A 5 -33.57 -20.81 46.75
C ILE A 5 -32.63 -22.05 46.80
N LYS A 6 -31.32 -21.82 46.53
CA LYS A 6 -30.31 -21.79 47.62
C LYS A 6 -28.94 -21.27 47.15
N LEU A 7 -28.52 -20.23 47.83
CA LEU A 7 -27.12 -19.79 48.01
C LEU A 7 -26.28 -20.91 48.68
N ILE A 8 -25.06 -21.09 48.22
CA ILE A 8 -23.98 -21.62 49.09
C ILE A 8 -22.74 -20.76 48.87
N SER A 9 -22.47 -19.93 49.87
CA SER A 9 -21.25 -19.21 50.12
C SER A 9 -20.27 -20.15 50.79
N ILE A 10 -19.05 -20.33 50.23
CA ILE A 10 -17.94 -20.97 50.97
C ILE A 10 -16.77 -19.96 50.97
N LEU A 11 -16.60 -19.42 52.15
CA LEU A 11 -15.47 -18.63 52.61
C LEU A 11 -14.32 -19.59 52.96
N PHE A 12 -13.14 -19.45 52.38
CA PHE A 12 -11.91 -20.03 52.93
C PHE A 12 -10.91 -18.93 53.26
N ILE A 13 -10.73 -18.80 54.58
CA ILE A 13 -9.70 -17.96 55.24
C ILE A 13 -8.51 -18.84 55.55
N GLY A 14 -7.35 -18.27 55.44
CA GLY A 14 -6.14 -18.69 56.16
C GLY A 14 -5.04 -19.21 55.20
N ILE A 15 -3.80 -18.88 55.28
CA ILE A 15 -2.95 -18.48 56.45
C ILE A 15 -1.71 -17.79 55.85
N PHE A 16 -1.33 -16.66 56.44
CA PHE A 16 -0.01 -16.04 56.25
C PHE A 16 1.08 -16.92 56.94
N ILE A 17 2.14 -17.20 56.18
CA ILE A 17 3.45 -17.55 56.82
C ILE A 17 4.49 -16.55 56.27
N ILE A 18 4.92 -15.67 57.16
CA ILE A 18 6.10 -14.83 56.99
C ILE A 18 7.30 -15.69 57.37
N ALA A 19 8.26 -15.83 56.47
CA ALA A 19 9.61 -16.22 56.84
C ALA A 19 10.59 -15.24 56.17
N CYS A 20 11.12 -14.34 56.97
CA CYS A 20 12.32 -13.56 56.62
C CYS A 20 13.53 -14.50 56.70
N SER A 21 14.37 -14.50 55.71
CA SER A 21 15.81 -14.70 55.86
C SER A 21 16.56 -13.99 54.75
N ASP A 22 17.66 -13.42 55.18
CA ASP A 22 18.48 -12.34 54.70
C ASP A 22 19.54 -12.79 53.67
N ASN A 23 20.05 -11.81 52.90
CA ASN A 23 21.32 -11.75 52.16
C ASN A 23 21.49 -12.47 50.81
N GLY A 24 21.67 -11.62 49.81
CA GLY A 24 22.30 -11.95 48.54
C GLY A 24 21.98 -10.95 47.46
N GLU A 25 22.82 -9.92 47.30
CA GLU A 25 22.80 -9.03 46.13
C GLU A 25 23.03 -9.84 44.87
N ASP A 26 22.05 -9.78 43.95
CA ASP A 26 22.32 -9.92 42.51
C ASP A 26 21.38 -9.04 41.75
N LYS A 27 21.95 -7.95 41.24
CA LYS A 27 21.34 -7.06 40.27
C LYS A 27 21.21 -7.83 38.94
N ASN A 28 20.05 -8.35 38.66
CA ASN A 28 19.66 -8.68 37.29
C ASN A 28 18.36 -7.95 37.00
N GLN A 29 18.47 -6.72 36.51
CA GLN A 29 17.40 -6.06 35.77
C GLN A 29 17.16 -6.87 34.51
N GLY A 30 16.28 -7.81 34.61
CA GLY A 30 15.67 -8.46 33.45
C GLY A 30 14.80 -7.44 32.74
N ASP A 31 15.41 -6.78 31.77
CA ASP A 31 14.71 -6.02 30.74
C ASP A 31 13.75 -7.00 30.06
N SER A 32 12.47 -6.94 30.43
CA SER A 32 11.40 -7.60 29.68
C SER A 32 11.26 -6.82 28.37
N GLN A 33 12.21 -7.02 27.46
CA GLN A 33 11.98 -6.70 26.06
C GLN A 33 10.79 -7.54 25.61
N THR A 34 9.66 -6.89 25.47
CA THR A 34 8.57 -7.36 24.67
C THR A 34 9.18 -7.70 23.30
N ILE A 35 9.37 -8.97 23.04
CA ILE A 35 9.74 -9.46 21.71
C ILE A 35 8.54 -9.14 20.83
N LEU A 36 8.51 -7.92 20.29
CA LEU A 36 7.73 -7.63 19.12
C LEU A 36 8.27 -8.62 18.08
N ASN A 37 7.41 -9.48 17.58
CA ASN A 37 7.71 -10.33 16.43
C ASN A 37 7.91 -9.39 15.21
N ASP A 38 9.05 -8.71 15.18
CA ASP A 38 9.50 -8.02 13.99
C ASP A 38 9.85 -9.10 12.98
N THR A 39 9.26 -9.03 11.79
CA THR A 39 9.76 -9.75 10.63
C THR A 39 11.09 -9.10 10.26
N SER A 40 12.13 -9.46 10.99
CA SER A 40 13.47 -8.97 10.76
C SER A 40 13.99 -9.53 9.43
N LEU A 41 14.94 -8.87 8.82
CA LEU A 41 15.64 -9.40 7.65
C LEU A 41 16.15 -10.83 7.93
N SER A 42 16.62 -11.10 9.15
CA SER A 42 17.05 -12.42 9.59
C SER A 42 15.93 -13.48 9.53
N ASP A 43 14.69 -13.12 9.86
CA ASP A 43 13.55 -14.03 9.77
C ASP A 43 13.18 -14.36 8.32
N ILE A 44 13.24 -13.37 7.43
CA ILE A 44 13.03 -13.57 5.98
C ILE A 44 14.08 -14.54 5.44
N ILE A 45 15.35 -14.32 5.78
CA ILE A 45 16.46 -15.21 5.36
C ILE A 45 16.28 -16.62 5.94
N LYS A 46 15.93 -16.75 7.23
CA LYS A 46 15.71 -18.04 7.88
C LYS A 46 14.52 -18.81 7.31
N LYS A 47 13.43 -18.13 6.96
CA LYS A 47 12.24 -18.72 6.31
C LYS A 47 12.50 -19.01 4.83
N ASP A 48 13.58 -18.49 4.28
CA ASP A 48 13.95 -18.58 2.86
C ASP A 48 12.80 -18.12 1.94
N LYS A 49 12.03 -17.12 2.39
CA LYS A 49 10.86 -16.59 1.68
C LYS A 49 10.56 -15.18 2.13
N VAL A 50 10.24 -14.29 1.18
CA VAL A 50 9.73 -12.93 1.43
C VAL A 50 8.27 -12.82 1.02
N VAL A 51 7.46 -12.16 1.86
CA VAL A 51 6.03 -11.94 1.63
C VAL A 51 5.81 -10.50 1.22
N ILE A 52 5.31 -10.27 0.00
CA ILE A 52 5.13 -8.92 -0.55
C ILE A 52 3.65 -8.66 -0.86
N GLY A 53 3.13 -7.57 -0.32
CA GLY A 53 1.79 -7.09 -0.61
C GLY A 53 1.74 -6.34 -1.94
N ILE A 54 0.82 -6.75 -2.82
CA ILE A 54 0.59 -6.16 -4.14
C ILE A 54 -0.90 -5.94 -4.38
N PHE A 55 -1.27 -5.08 -5.32
CA PHE A 55 -2.65 -5.05 -5.84
C PHE A 55 -2.93 -6.25 -6.75
N GLY A 56 -4.19 -6.71 -6.73
CA GLY A 56 -4.69 -7.72 -7.66
C GLY A 56 -5.66 -7.17 -8.70
N ASP A 57 -6.00 -5.87 -8.65
CA ASP A 57 -7.07 -5.23 -9.43
C ASP A 57 -6.70 -3.83 -9.94
N LYS A 58 -5.40 -3.53 -10.03
CA LYS A 58 -4.89 -2.21 -10.45
C LYS A 58 -3.93 -2.32 -11.65
N PRO A 59 -4.43 -2.76 -12.85
CA PRO A 59 -3.61 -2.75 -14.05
C PRO A 59 -3.23 -1.31 -14.44
N PRO A 60 -2.01 -1.09 -14.94
CA PRO A 60 -0.94 -2.06 -15.25
C PRO A 60 0.08 -2.27 -14.12
N PHE A 61 -0.20 -1.84 -12.87
CA PHE A 61 0.77 -1.88 -11.76
C PHE A 61 0.80 -3.23 -11.03
N GLY A 62 -0.38 -3.71 -10.57
CA GLY A 62 -0.53 -5.01 -9.94
C GLY A 62 -1.94 -5.55 -10.21
N TYR A 63 -2.04 -6.68 -10.88
CA TYR A 63 -3.31 -7.29 -11.26
C TYR A 63 -3.19 -8.79 -11.50
N LEU A 64 -4.33 -9.48 -11.45
CA LEU A 64 -4.44 -10.87 -11.87
C LEU A 64 -4.78 -10.92 -13.36
N ASP A 65 -4.03 -11.69 -14.13
CA ASP A 65 -4.37 -11.96 -15.54
C ASP A 65 -5.49 -12.99 -15.68
N SER A 66 -5.84 -13.35 -16.90
CA SER A 66 -6.91 -14.32 -17.20
C SER A 66 -6.64 -15.74 -16.67
N ASN A 67 -5.39 -16.05 -16.34
CA ASN A 67 -4.96 -17.33 -15.78
C ASN A 67 -4.90 -17.29 -14.25
N GLY A 68 -5.17 -16.13 -13.65
CA GLY A 68 -5.05 -15.91 -12.20
C GLY A 68 -3.60 -15.62 -11.75
N GLU A 69 -2.69 -15.34 -12.68
CA GLU A 69 -1.30 -15.03 -12.39
C GLU A 69 -1.11 -13.53 -12.09
N ASN A 70 -0.30 -13.25 -11.08
CA ASN A 70 0.03 -11.88 -10.71
C ASN A 70 0.95 -11.23 -11.74
N GLN A 71 0.53 -10.10 -12.29
CA GLN A 71 1.22 -9.34 -13.34
C GLN A 71 1.31 -7.86 -12.98
N GLY A 72 2.16 -7.12 -13.72
CA GLY A 72 2.27 -5.67 -13.66
C GLY A 72 3.60 -5.14 -13.16
N PHE A 73 3.73 -3.81 -13.15
CA PHE A 73 4.97 -3.10 -12.87
C PHE A 73 5.51 -3.39 -11.46
N ASP A 74 4.65 -3.31 -10.44
CA ASP A 74 5.00 -3.58 -9.05
C ASP A 74 5.41 -5.05 -8.85
N VAL A 75 4.70 -5.97 -9.51
CA VAL A 75 5.00 -7.42 -9.48
C VAL A 75 6.35 -7.72 -10.11
N TYR A 76 6.66 -7.07 -11.24
CA TYR A 76 7.94 -7.23 -11.93
C TYR A 76 9.11 -6.79 -11.05
N ILE A 77 8.96 -5.66 -10.35
CA ILE A 77 9.97 -5.17 -9.40
C ILE A 77 10.05 -6.09 -8.17
N ALA A 78 8.92 -6.53 -7.61
CA ALA A 78 8.88 -7.41 -6.44
C ALA A 78 9.60 -8.75 -6.69
N LYS A 79 9.43 -9.37 -7.86
CA LYS A 79 10.16 -10.58 -8.27
C LYS A 79 11.66 -10.34 -8.27
N ARG A 80 12.12 -9.21 -8.82
CA ARG A 80 13.55 -8.88 -8.83
C ARG A 80 14.07 -8.60 -7.41
N VAL A 81 13.31 -7.95 -6.56
CA VAL A 81 13.70 -7.72 -5.15
C VAL A 81 13.84 -9.05 -4.41
N ALA A 82 12.93 -9.99 -4.57
CA ALA A 82 13.03 -11.33 -3.98
C ALA A 82 14.31 -12.06 -4.45
N LYS A 83 14.65 -11.97 -5.73
CA LYS A 83 15.89 -12.53 -6.28
C LYS A 83 17.14 -11.90 -5.65
N GLU A 84 17.14 -10.60 -5.40
CA GLU A 84 18.28 -9.92 -4.77
C GLU A 84 18.39 -10.22 -3.27
N LEU A 85 17.25 -10.43 -2.59
CA LEU A 85 17.22 -10.77 -1.17
C LEU A 85 17.63 -12.22 -0.89
N LEU A 86 17.13 -13.17 -1.70
CA LEU A 86 17.16 -14.61 -1.40
C LEU A 86 17.78 -15.48 -2.51
N GLY A 87 18.30 -14.83 -3.58
CA GLY A 87 18.95 -15.50 -4.70
C GLY A 87 18.02 -16.13 -5.73
N ASP A 88 16.70 -16.17 -5.48
CA ASP A 88 15.71 -16.78 -6.35
C ASP A 88 14.40 -15.98 -6.30
N GLU A 89 13.85 -15.62 -7.47
CA GLU A 89 12.57 -14.91 -7.58
C GLU A 89 11.36 -15.75 -7.18
N ASN A 90 11.50 -17.09 -7.15
CA ASN A 90 10.44 -18.00 -6.70
C ASN A 90 10.29 -18.07 -5.17
N LYS A 91 11.24 -17.50 -4.42
CA LYS A 91 11.15 -17.37 -2.95
C LYS A 91 10.28 -16.17 -2.53
N LEU A 92 9.31 -15.85 -3.35
CA LEU A 92 8.36 -14.77 -3.21
C LEU A 92 6.95 -15.32 -2.97
N GLU A 93 6.31 -14.86 -1.90
CA GLU A 93 4.87 -15.01 -1.72
C GLU A 93 4.20 -13.66 -1.97
N LEU A 94 3.22 -13.61 -2.86
CA LEU A 94 2.45 -12.41 -3.15
C LEU A 94 1.11 -12.47 -2.41
N VAL A 95 0.82 -11.40 -1.67
CA VAL A 95 -0.43 -11.23 -0.92
C VAL A 95 -1.21 -10.06 -1.50
N LEU A 96 -2.45 -10.30 -1.91
CA LEU A 96 -3.31 -9.25 -2.44
C LEU A 96 -3.73 -8.29 -1.33
N VAL A 97 -3.60 -7.00 -1.60
CA VAL A 97 -3.98 -5.93 -0.67
C VAL A 97 -4.91 -4.92 -1.34
N GLU A 98 -5.72 -4.28 -0.52
CA GLU A 98 -6.46 -3.07 -0.87
C GLU A 98 -5.73 -1.83 -0.31
N ALA A 99 -5.99 -0.65 -0.88
CA ALA A 99 -5.28 0.57 -0.51
C ALA A 99 -5.36 0.89 0.99
N GLN A 100 -6.52 0.68 1.60
CA GLN A 100 -6.76 0.94 3.02
C GLN A 100 -6.07 -0.05 3.97
N ASN A 101 -5.74 -1.27 3.49
CA ASN A 101 -5.21 -2.35 4.33
C ASN A 101 -3.67 -2.38 4.36
N ARG A 102 -2.98 -1.62 3.50
CA ARG A 102 -1.52 -1.67 3.34
C ARG A 102 -0.76 -1.47 4.64
N VAL A 103 -1.10 -0.44 5.41
CA VAL A 103 -0.46 -0.13 6.70
C VAL A 103 -0.70 -1.24 7.71
N GLU A 104 -1.94 -1.73 7.82
CA GLU A 104 -2.27 -2.78 8.78
C GLU A 104 -1.60 -4.12 8.45
N PHE A 105 -1.45 -4.46 7.17
CA PHE A 105 -0.76 -5.69 6.76
C PHE A 105 0.73 -5.66 7.11
N LEU A 106 1.40 -4.50 7.02
CA LEU A 106 2.76 -4.33 7.52
C LEU A 106 2.80 -4.42 9.05
N ARG A 107 1.89 -3.73 9.73
CA ARG A 107 1.86 -3.67 11.20
C ARG A 107 1.61 -5.02 11.84
N SER A 108 0.72 -5.81 11.25
CA SER A 108 0.38 -7.17 11.72
C SER A 108 1.35 -8.26 11.24
N ASN A 109 2.42 -7.89 10.51
CA ASN A 109 3.37 -8.82 9.88
C ASN A 109 2.69 -9.84 8.92
N LYS A 110 1.57 -9.46 8.31
CA LYS A 110 0.94 -10.25 7.26
C LYS A 110 1.75 -10.20 5.97
N VAL A 111 2.49 -9.11 5.76
CA VAL A 111 3.46 -8.93 4.68
C VAL A 111 4.75 -8.31 5.25
N ASP A 112 5.87 -8.58 4.62
CA ASP A 112 7.17 -8.01 4.95
C ASP A 112 7.38 -6.65 4.27
N ILE A 113 6.93 -6.54 3.02
CA ILE A 113 7.09 -5.35 2.18
C ILE A 113 5.77 -5.08 1.45
N ILE A 114 5.44 -3.82 1.24
CA ILE A 114 4.38 -3.39 0.31
C ILE A 114 5.01 -2.87 -0.98
N PHE A 115 4.67 -3.50 -2.12
CA PHE A 115 4.84 -3.02 -3.49
C PHE A 115 3.46 -2.91 -4.13
N ALA A 116 2.66 -1.97 -3.69
CA ALA A 116 1.27 -1.80 -4.10
C ALA A 116 0.98 -0.33 -4.40
N ASN A 117 1.75 0.23 -5.35
CA ASN A 117 1.60 1.60 -5.83
C ASN A 117 1.37 2.59 -4.66
N PHE A 118 2.27 2.53 -3.67
CA PHE A 118 2.09 3.17 -2.37
C PHE A 118 2.75 4.56 -2.36
N THR A 119 1.94 5.60 -2.53
CA THR A 119 2.39 7.00 -2.49
C THR A 119 2.98 7.33 -1.13
N LYS A 120 4.19 7.86 -1.13
CA LYS A 120 4.86 8.35 0.06
C LYS A 120 4.25 9.69 0.45
N THR A 121 3.67 9.78 1.66
CA THR A 121 3.14 11.02 2.24
C THR A 121 3.62 11.15 3.68
N LYS A 122 3.63 12.39 4.21
CA LYS A 122 4.06 12.64 5.60
C LYS A 122 3.23 11.84 6.62
N GLU A 123 1.93 11.75 6.43
CA GLU A 123 1.04 11.02 7.32
C GLU A 123 1.32 9.51 7.30
N ARG A 124 1.67 8.96 6.14
CA ARG A 124 2.05 7.55 6.01
C ARG A 124 3.44 7.28 6.59
N GLU A 125 4.38 8.22 6.48
CA GLU A 125 5.71 8.11 7.08
C GLU A 125 5.68 8.07 8.62
N GLU A 126 4.60 8.52 9.26
CA GLU A 126 4.41 8.37 10.71
C GLU A 126 4.17 6.91 11.13
N VAL A 127 3.61 6.09 10.25
CA VAL A 127 3.12 4.73 10.58
C VAL A 127 3.81 3.59 9.83
N VAL A 128 4.57 3.89 8.77
CA VAL A 128 5.42 2.94 8.02
C VAL A 128 6.74 3.61 7.68
N ASP A 129 7.75 2.82 7.29
CA ASP A 129 8.99 3.34 6.73
C ASP A 129 9.02 3.07 5.22
N PHE A 130 9.21 4.14 4.45
CA PHE A 130 9.34 4.05 3.00
C PHE A 130 10.81 3.90 2.59
N ALA A 131 11.06 2.99 1.68
CA ALA A 131 12.32 2.89 0.98
C ALA A 131 12.45 3.97 -0.12
N LEU A 132 13.52 3.91 -0.89
CA LEU A 132 13.75 4.81 -2.02
C LEU A 132 12.61 4.67 -3.05
N PRO A 133 12.13 5.79 -3.62
CA PRO A 133 11.03 5.77 -4.57
C PRO A 133 11.45 5.18 -5.93
N TYR A 134 10.49 4.57 -6.63
CA TYR A 134 10.73 3.99 -7.95
C TYR A 134 9.88 4.60 -9.07
N MET A 135 8.86 5.42 -8.72
CA MET A 135 7.96 6.01 -9.69
C MET A 135 7.47 7.39 -9.25
N LYS A 136 7.26 8.29 -10.20
CA LYS A 136 6.60 9.59 -10.04
C LYS A 136 5.11 9.43 -10.30
N VAL A 137 4.28 10.21 -9.63
CA VAL A 137 2.83 10.20 -9.79
C VAL A 137 2.24 11.56 -9.41
N ALA A 138 1.07 11.87 -9.93
CA ALA A 138 0.20 12.95 -9.43
C ALA A 138 -1.24 12.44 -9.35
N LEU A 139 -2.10 13.13 -8.62
CA LEU A 139 -3.52 12.88 -8.71
C LEU A 139 -4.09 13.41 -10.00
N GLY A 140 -5.10 12.73 -10.53
CA GLY A 140 -5.88 13.15 -11.68
C GLY A 140 -7.36 12.86 -11.49
N LEU A 141 -8.14 13.18 -12.51
CA LEU A 141 -9.57 12.91 -12.55
C LEU A 141 -10.00 12.49 -13.96
N VAL A 142 -10.69 11.36 -14.05
CA VAL A 142 -11.31 10.86 -15.28
C VAL A 142 -12.81 11.06 -15.21
N SER A 143 -13.41 11.45 -16.34
CA SER A 143 -14.87 11.58 -16.50
C SER A 143 -15.28 11.22 -17.92
N LYS A 144 -16.59 11.03 -18.15
CA LYS A 144 -17.12 10.80 -19.50
C LYS A 144 -16.81 12.00 -20.39
N ASN A 145 -16.23 11.76 -21.55
CA ASN A 145 -15.78 12.78 -22.53
C ASN A 145 -14.77 13.83 -21.95
N GLY A 146 -14.29 13.67 -20.72
CA GLY A 146 -13.46 14.67 -20.04
C GLY A 146 -14.24 15.93 -19.59
N GLU A 147 -15.56 15.78 -19.35
CA GLU A 147 -16.45 16.92 -19.02
C GLU A 147 -16.10 17.62 -17.70
N ILE A 148 -15.41 16.94 -16.80
CA ILE A 148 -14.85 17.54 -15.57
C ILE A 148 -13.39 17.86 -15.86
N SER A 149 -13.10 19.11 -16.10
CA SER A 149 -11.77 19.63 -16.46
C SER A 149 -11.15 20.52 -15.40
N SER A 150 -11.91 20.82 -14.35
CA SER A 150 -11.47 21.59 -13.18
C SER A 150 -12.17 21.11 -11.91
N ILE A 151 -11.58 21.41 -10.75
CA ILE A 151 -12.22 21.12 -9.45
C ILE A 151 -13.54 21.92 -9.32
N ASP A 152 -13.60 23.11 -9.88
CA ASP A 152 -14.80 23.93 -9.88
C ASP A 152 -16.00 23.27 -10.58
N ASP A 153 -15.75 22.45 -11.61
CA ASP A 153 -16.81 21.71 -12.29
C ASP A 153 -17.53 20.74 -11.36
N LEU A 154 -16.78 20.10 -10.42
CA LEU A 154 -17.34 19.22 -9.40
C LEU A 154 -18.28 19.98 -8.44
N THR A 155 -17.86 21.17 -8.01
CA THR A 155 -18.62 21.97 -7.03
C THR A 155 -19.86 22.61 -7.65
N LYS A 156 -19.73 23.18 -8.85
CA LYS A 156 -20.85 23.84 -9.56
C LYS A 156 -21.97 22.90 -9.94
N LYS A 157 -21.64 21.65 -10.29
CA LYS A 157 -22.62 20.65 -10.74
C LYS A 157 -23.18 19.80 -9.59
N ALA A 158 -22.77 20.03 -8.35
CA ALA A 158 -23.06 19.17 -7.21
C ALA A 158 -22.74 17.67 -7.51
N SER A 159 -21.60 17.46 -8.18
CA SER A 159 -21.21 16.15 -8.71
C SER A 159 -20.89 15.14 -7.60
N THR A 160 -21.09 13.87 -7.88
CA THR A 160 -20.61 12.76 -7.05
C THR A 160 -19.26 12.29 -7.59
N LEU A 161 -18.23 12.37 -6.77
CA LEU A 161 -16.87 11.94 -7.09
C LEU A 161 -16.61 10.54 -6.54
N ILE A 162 -16.14 9.64 -7.39
CA ILE A 162 -15.72 8.30 -7.00
C ILE A 162 -14.26 8.33 -6.57
N VAL A 163 -13.93 7.66 -5.45
CA VAL A 163 -12.57 7.45 -4.95
C VAL A 163 -12.43 6.06 -4.35
N ASN A 164 -11.21 5.55 -4.26
CA ASN A 164 -10.92 4.34 -3.49
C ASN A 164 -10.48 4.71 -2.07
N LYS A 165 -11.02 3.99 -1.07
CA LYS A 165 -10.70 4.18 0.34
C LYS A 165 -9.20 4.02 0.61
N GLY A 166 -8.64 4.90 1.43
CA GLY A 166 -7.22 4.86 1.82
C GLY A 166 -6.23 5.29 0.73
N THR A 167 -6.71 5.84 -0.41
CA THR A 167 -5.87 6.46 -1.43
C THR A 167 -5.57 7.92 -1.10
N THR A 168 -4.57 8.49 -1.77
CA THR A 168 -4.28 9.92 -1.70
C THR A 168 -5.44 10.77 -2.22
N ALA A 169 -6.18 10.28 -3.22
CA ALA A 169 -7.39 10.96 -3.72
C ALA A 169 -8.50 11.01 -2.66
N ASP A 170 -8.76 9.89 -1.95
CA ASP A 170 -9.73 9.86 -0.86
C ASP A 170 -9.38 10.88 0.23
N PHE A 171 -8.12 10.90 0.67
CA PHE A 171 -7.65 11.83 1.68
C PHE A 171 -7.74 13.29 1.19
N TYR A 172 -7.25 13.56 -0.03
CA TYR A 172 -7.22 14.90 -0.61
C TYR A 172 -8.61 15.53 -0.69
N PHE A 173 -9.58 14.81 -1.27
CA PHE A 173 -10.93 15.34 -1.43
C PHE A 173 -11.71 15.38 -0.12
N SER A 174 -11.55 14.40 0.77
CA SER A 174 -12.20 14.41 2.09
C SER A 174 -11.73 15.59 2.95
N THR A 175 -10.46 15.98 2.82
CA THR A 175 -9.86 17.05 3.65
C THR A 175 -10.09 18.43 3.04
N ASN A 176 -9.80 18.60 1.73
CA ASN A 176 -9.80 19.91 1.10
C ASN A 176 -11.15 20.32 0.50
N TYR A 177 -12.02 19.35 0.20
CA TYR A 177 -13.31 19.56 -0.45
C TYR A 177 -14.45 18.79 0.23
N PRO A 178 -14.69 19.01 1.54
CA PRO A 178 -15.66 18.21 2.32
C PRO A 178 -17.10 18.33 1.84
N ASN A 179 -17.41 19.33 1.03
CA ASN A 179 -18.74 19.55 0.43
C ASN A 179 -18.97 18.73 -0.86
N ILE A 180 -17.92 18.14 -1.45
CA ILE A 180 -18.07 17.25 -2.60
C ILE A 180 -18.56 15.89 -2.09
N LYS A 181 -19.65 15.40 -2.68
CA LYS A 181 -20.17 14.07 -2.35
C LYS A 181 -19.19 13.00 -2.85
N LEU A 182 -18.60 12.23 -1.93
CA LEU A 182 -17.71 11.12 -2.27
C LEU A 182 -18.46 9.78 -2.24
N LEU A 183 -18.30 8.99 -3.28
CA LEU A 183 -18.69 7.59 -3.35
C LEU A 183 -17.42 6.75 -3.27
N LYS A 184 -17.22 6.02 -2.16
CA LYS A 184 -15.97 5.35 -1.81
C LYS A 184 -16.06 3.85 -1.96
N PHE A 185 -15.11 3.26 -2.68
CA PHE A 185 -14.99 1.82 -2.90
C PHE A 185 -13.71 1.26 -2.29
N ASP A 186 -13.73 -0.03 -1.99
CA ASP A 186 -12.54 -0.75 -1.51
C ASP A 186 -11.65 -1.16 -2.69
N GLN A 187 -12.24 -1.70 -3.74
CA GLN A 187 -11.55 -2.21 -4.92
C GLN A 187 -11.55 -1.21 -6.09
N ASN A 188 -10.46 -1.20 -6.86
CA ASN A 188 -10.35 -0.35 -8.05
C ASN A 188 -11.35 -0.78 -9.13
N THR A 189 -11.51 -2.08 -9.33
CA THR A 189 -12.48 -2.63 -10.30
C THR A 189 -13.89 -2.14 -10.03
N GLU A 190 -14.32 -2.13 -8.75
CA GLU A 190 -15.65 -1.64 -8.37
C GLU A 190 -15.81 -0.13 -8.61
N ALA A 191 -14.76 0.65 -8.31
CA ALA A 191 -14.76 2.10 -8.52
C ALA A 191 -14.90 2.44 -10.01
N PHE A 192 -14.15 1.78 -10.89
CA PHE A 192 -14.25 2.00 -12.32
C PHE A 192 -15.58 1.48 -12.92
N LEU A 193 -16.09 0.36 -12.43
CA LEU A 193 -17.41 -0.12 -12.82
C LEU A 193 -18.51 0.88 -12.44
N ALA A 194 -18.44 1.42 -11.22
CA ALA A 194 -19.39 2.45 -10.76
C ALA A 194 -19.36 3.71 -11.64
N LEU A 195 -18.19 4.11 -12.13
CA LEU A 195 -18.09 5.21 -13.09
C LEU A 195 -18.73 4.87 -14.43
N LYS A 196 -18.50 3.67 -14.96
CA LYS A 196 -19.14 3.17 -16.22
C LYS A 196 -20.66 3.11 -16.09
N ASP A 197 -21.16 2.75 -14.91
CA ASP A 197 -22.58 2.66 -14.58
C ASP A 197 -23.22 4.02 -14.24
N ASN A 198 -22.49 5.13 -14.42
CA ASN A 198 -22.93 6.49 -14.11
C ASN A 198 -23.37 6.68 -12.64
N ARG A 199 -22.78 5.94 -11.68
CA ARG A 199 -23.03 6.10 -10.24
C ARG A 199 -22.27 7.28 -9.65
N GLY A 200 -21.31 7.84 -10.37
CA GLY A 200 -20.60 9.08 -10.10
C GLY A 200 -20.25 9.79 -11.41
N ASP A 201 -20.00 11.07 -11.33
CA ASP A 201 -19.72 11.94 -12.47
C ASP A 201 -18.25 11.91 -12.90
N GLY A 202 -17.36 11.57 -11.96
CA GLY A 202 -15.93 11.42 -12.18
C GLY A 202 -15.30 10.48 -11.17
N LEU A 203 -14.08 10.03 -11.46
CA LEU A 203 -13.26 9.22 -10.57
C LEU A 203 -11.88 9.88 -10.43
N ALA A 204 -11.47 10.12 -9.19
CA ALA A 204 -10.14 10.65 -8.87
C ALA A 204 -9.22 9.54 -8.36
N HIS A 205 -8.03 9.47 -8.92
CA HIS A 205 -6.99 8.52 -8.57
C HIS A 205 -5.61 9.02 -9.08
N ASP A 206 -4.57 8.19 -8.93
CA ASP A 206 -3.27 8.42 -9.56
C ASP A 206 -3.44 8.57 -11.08
N ASN A 207 -2.89 9.65 -11.64
CA ASN A 207 -3.08 10.00 -13.05
C ASN A 207 -2.63 8.90 -14.02
N LEU A 208 -1.53 8.21 -13.69
CA LEU A 208 -1.01 7.12 -14.53
C LEU A 208 -2.00 5.94 -14.62
N LEU A 209 -2.70 5.60 -13.53
CA LEU A 209 -3.78 4.62 -13.57
C LEU A 209 -4.93 5.09 -14.46
N LEU A 210 -5.30 6.36 -14.31
CA LEU A 210 -6.42 6.94 -15.08
C LEU A 210 -6.11 7.01 -16.57
N PHE A 211 -4.88 7.33 -16.97
CA PHE A 211 -4.46 7.31 -18.37
C PHE A 211 -4.54 5.90 -18.96
N ALA A 212 -3.99 4.90 -18.24
CA ALA A 212 -4.06 3.51 -18.67
C ALA A 212 -5.51 3.06 -18.86
N TRP A 213 -6.36 3.31 -17.87
CA TRP A 213 -7.75 2.89 -17.92
C TRP A 213 -8.55 3.61 -19.02
N ALA A 214 -8.37 4.94 -19.18
CA ALA A 214 -9.08 5.73 -20.16
C ALA A 214 -8.74 5.34 -21.61
N ASN A 215 -7.49 4.94 -21.87
CA ASN A 215 -7.07 4.45 -23.19
C ASN A 215 -7.86 3.20 -23.64
N GLU A 216 -8.23 2.35 -22.69
CA GLU A 216 -8.98 1.11 -22.97
C GLU A 216 -10.51 1.29 -22.87
N ASN A 217 -10.99 2.42 -22.34
CA ASN A 217 -12.39 2.64 -22.03
C ASN A 217 -12.95 3.94 -22.62
N PRO A 218 -12.98 4.11 -23.98
CA PRO A 218 -13.67 5.25 -24.56
C PRO A 218 -15.17 5.18 -24.22
N PRO A 219 -15.88 6.31 -24.01
CA PRO A 219 -15.44 7.68 -24.25
C PRO A 219 -14.83 8.39 -23.03
N PHE A 220 -14.41 7.67 -22.00
CA PHE A 220 -13.82 8.29 -20.82
C PHE A 220 -12.48 8.93 -21.13
N LYS A 221 -12.21 10.10 -20.52
CA LYS A 221 -10.98 10.88 -20.69
C LYS A 221 -10.54 11.47 -19.35
N VAL A 222 -9.24 11.56 -19.16
CA VAL A 222 -8.65 12.29 -18.03
C VAL A 222 -8.77 13.77 -18.31
N GLY A 223 -9.74 14.41 -17.67
CA GLY A 223 -10.01 15.85 -17.82
C GLY A 223 -9.09 16.71 -16.95
N ILE A 224 -8.67 16.20 -15.77
CA ILE A 224 -7.68 16.84 -14.92
C ILE A 224 -6.50 15.89 -14.78
N THR A 225 -5.36 16.27 -15.33
CA THR A 225 -4.15 15.41 -15.40
C THR A 225 -3.25 15.57 -14.19
N HIS A 226 -3.44 16.65 -13.41
CA HIS A 226 -2.62 16.98 -12.24
C HIS A 226 -3.47 17.73 -11.20
N ILE A 227 -3.52 17.19 -9.98
CA ILE A 227 -4.19 17.78 -8.82
C ILE A 227 -3.20 17.75 -7.65
N GLY A 228 -2.99 18.91 -7.01
CA GLY A 228 -2.10 19.03 -5.86
C GLY A 228 -0.62 19.05 -6.25
N ASN A 229 0.20 18.33 -5.51
CA ASN A 229 1.65 18.26 -5.71
C ASN A 229 2.03 17.03 -6.54
N ASP A 230 3.26 17.06 -7.07
CA ASP A 230 3.92 15.84 -7.55
C ASP A 230 4.28 14.96 -6.36
N ASP A 231 3.96 13.70 -6.48
CA ASP A 231 4.19 12.68 -5.48
C ASP A 231 5.10 11.57 -6.03
N VAL A 232 5.57 10.71 -5.15
CA VAL A 232 6.35 9.52 -5.54
C VAL A 232 5.75 8.26 -4.94
N ILE A 233 5.91 7.17 -5.67
CA ILE A 233 5.58 5.82 -5.21
C ILE A 233 6.86 5.16 -4.72
N ALA A 234 6.78 4.55 -3.54
CA ALA A 234 7.89 3.85 -2.93
C ALA A 234 7.42 2.55 -2.26
N PRO A 235 8.29 1.55 -2.14
CA PRO A 235 7.97 0.39 -1.32
C PRO A 235 8.02 0.78 0.15
N ALA A 236 7.24 0.09 0.96
CA ALA A 236 7.20 0.34 2.40
C ALA A 236 7.40 -0.94 3.20
N VAL A 237 8.00 -0.76 4.38
CA VAL A 237 8.17 -1.79 5.40
C VAL A 237 7.50 -1.36 6.70
N LYS A 238 7.32 -2.27 7.64
CA LYS A 238 6.82 -1.97 8.97
C LYS A 238 7.69 -0.89 9.63
N LYS A 239 7.04 0.05 10.31
CA LYS A 239 7.71 1.13 11.05
C LYS A 239 8.74 0.56 12.03
N GLY A 240 9.98 1.06 11.94
CA GLY A 240 11.10 0.63 12.78
C GLY A 240 11.88 -0.58 12.25
N ASN A 241 11.46 -1.23 11.15
CA ASN A 241 12.21 -2.33 10.54
C ASN A 241 13.40 -1.82 9.72
N THR A 242 14.39 -1.27 10.41
CA THR A 242 15.53 -0.57 9.81
C THR A 242 16.44 -1.50 9.01
N GLU A 243 16.62 -2.75 9.44
CA GLU A 243 17.48 -3.71 8.71
C GLU A 243 16.92 -4.03 7.32
N LEU A 244 15.62 -4.36 7.25
CA LEU A 244 14.95 -4.63 5.98
C LEU A 244 14.90 -3.39 5.10
N LEU A 245 14.62 -2.21 5.69
CA LEU A 245 14.62 -0.93 4.99
C LEU A 245 15.96 -0.63 4.33
N ASN A 246 17.06 -0.76 5.09
CA ASN A 246 18.40 -0.51 4.58
C ASN A 246 18.75 -1.49 3.46
N LYS A 247 18.44 -2.78 3.66
CA LYS A 247 18.67 -3.80 2.62
C LYS A 247 17.88 -3.53 1.36
N LEU A 248 16.62 -3.10 1.48
CA LEU A 248 15.77 -2.75 0.35
C LEU A 248 16.32 -1.53 -0.40
N ASN A 249 16.82 -0.52 0.32
CA ASN A 249 17.47 0.65 -0.29
C ASN A 249 18.76 0.26 -1.06
N GLU A 250 19.61 -0.60 -0.49
CA GLU A 250 20.79 -1.13 -1.21
C GLU A 250 20.40 -1.82 -2.52
N ILE A 251 19.34 -2.63 -2.47
CA ILE A 251 18.81 -3.30 -3.67
C ILE A 251 18.32 -2.27 -4.68
N LEU A 252 17.52 -1.28 -4.27
CA LEU A 252 16.98 -0.26 -5.18
C LEU A 252 18.10 0.57 -5.82
N ILE A 253 19.16 0.89 -5.09
CA ILE A 253 20.36 1.56 -5.64
C ILE A 253 21.06 0.65 -6.67
N LYS A 254 21.25 -0.63 -6.36
CA LYS A 254 21.81 -1.60 -7.32
C LYS A 254 20.97 -1.65 -8.59
N LEU A 255 19.66 -1.77 -8.47
CA LEU A 255 18.72 -1.80 -9.59
C LEU A 255 18.76 -0.50 -10.40
N GLY A 256 18.87 0.65 -9.74
CA GLY A 256 19.00 1.95 -10.40
C GLY A 256 20.27 2.03 -11.26
N LYS A 257 21.40 1.52 -10.78
CA LYS A 257 22.65 1.44 -11.57
C LYS A 257 22.52 0.55 -12.81
N GLU A 258 21.62 -0.43 -12.77
CA GLU A 258 21.28 -1.31 -13.92
C GLU A 258 20.22 -0.70 -14.85
N ASN A 259 19.66 0.48 -14.57
CA ASN A 259 18.50 1.08 -15.21
C ASN A 259 17.29 0.11 -15.20
N PHE A 260 17.08 -0.56 -14.08
CA PHE A 260 16.08 -1.62 -13.98
C PHE A 260 14.65 -1.10 -14.04
N MET A 261 14.38 0.10 -13.51
CA MET A 261 13.02 0.69 -13.57
C MET A 261 12.62 1.02 -15.00
N HIS A 262 13.56 1.45 -15.86
CA HIS A 262 13.32 1.59 -17.30
C HIS A 262 13.03 0.25 -17.97
N LYS A 263 13.76 -0.82 -17.61
CA LYS A 263 13.47 -2.17 -18.13
C LYS A 263 12.09 -2.65 -17.68
N ALA A 264 11.73 -2.42 -16.42
CA ALA A 264 10.40 -2.74 -15.92
C ALA A 264 9.29 -1.97 -16.65
N TYR A 265 9.51 -0.67 -16.91
CA TYR A 265 8.63 0.15 -17.73
C TYR A 265 8.45 -0.42 -19.13
N ASP A 266 9.55 -0.73 -19.82
CA ASP A 266 9.50 -1.29 -21.17
C ASP A 266 8.74 -2.62 -21.24
N MET A 267 8.83 -3.44 -20.18
CA MET A 267 8.19 -4.75 -20.10
C MET A 267 6.71 -4.70 -19.69
N THR A 268 6.25 -3.63 -19.00
CA THR A 268 4.92 -3.65 -18.37
C THR A 268 4.06 -2.43 -18.67
N LEU A 269 4.65 -1.28 -18.95
CA LEU A 269 3.94 0.00 -19.08
C LEU A 269 3.99 0.59 -20.49
N LYS A 270 5.03 0.30 -21.26
CA LYS A 270 5.29 0.92 -22.56
C LYS A 270 4.14 0.76 -23.55
N ASP A 271 3.61 -0.45 -23.67
CA ASP A 271 2.53 -0.72 -24.63
C ASP A 271 1.19 -0.11 -24.16
N VAL A 272 1.00 0.04 -22.84
CA VAL A 272 -0.18 0.67 -22.24
C VAL A 272 -0.21 2.17 -22.52
N TYR A 273 0.92 2.83 -22.40
CA TYR A 273 1.04 4.28 -22.57
C TYR A 273 1.45 4.72 -23.97
N GLY A 274 1.96 3.80 -24.77
CA GLY A 274 2.39 4.10 -26.14
C GLY A 274 3.50 5.16 -26.18
N LYS A 275 3.31 6.17 -27.03
CA LYS A 275 4.28 7.26 -27.23
C LYS A 275 4.03 8.47 -26.34
N ASP A 276 2.89 8.54 -25.68
CA ASP A 276 2.42 9.74 -24.98
C ASP A 276 3.10 9.93 -23.62
N ILE A 277 3.42 8.82 -22.93
CA ILE A 277 4.11 8.83 -21.65
C ILE A 277 5.42 8.04 -21.80
N LYS A 278 6.54 8.69 -21.49
CA LYS A 278 7.87 8.09 -21.60
C LYS A 278 8.40 7.62 -20.26
N ALA A 279 9.26 6.61 -20.23
CA ALA A 279 9.86 6.07 -19.01
C ALA A 279 10.48 7.18 -18.13
N ASP A 280 11.28 8.10 -18.70
CA ASP A 280 11.94 9.18 -17.95
C ASP A 280 10.96 10.09 -17.18
N SER A 281 9.71 10.21 -17.65
CA SER A 281 8.68 11.01 -16.96
C SER A 281 7.99 10.24 -15.83
N VAL A 282 8.14 8.91 -15.78
CA VAL A 282 7.43 8.03 -14.85
C VAL A 282 8.37 7.43 -13.82
N VAL A 283 9.48 6.80 -14.28
CA VAL A 283 10.33 6.02 -13.38
C VAL A 283 11.42 6.85 -12.69
N ILE A 284 11.88 6.35 -11.56
CA ILE A 284 13.00 6.91 -10.79
C ILE A 284 14.07 5.82 -10.68
N GLU A 285 15.29 6.13 -11.17
CA GLU A 285 16.46 5.30 -10.98
C GLU A 285 17.31 5.86 -9.84
N ASN A 286 17.40 5.13 -8.75
CA ASN A 286 18.25 5.50 -7.62
C ASN A 286 19.67 5.00 -7.90
N LYS A 287 20.61 5.91 -8.17
CA LYS A 287 21.98 5.54 -8.53
C LYS A 287 23.00 5.80 -7.43
N GLU A 288 22.56 6.50 -6.38
CA GLU A 288 23.38 6.89 -5.22
C GLU A 288 22.66 6.53 -3.91
#